data_d2eae9891eef251a1d48d39d7ef25550
#
_entry.id   d2eae9891eef251a1d48d39d7ef25550
#
_cell.length_a   1.000
_cell.length_b   1.000
_cell.length_c   1.000
_cell.angle_alpha   90.00
_cell.angle_beta   90.00
_cell.angle_gamma   90.00
#
_symmetry.space_group_name_H-M   'P 1'
#
loop_
_entity.id
_entity.type
_entity.pdbx_description
1 polymer ?
#
loop_
_entity_poly.entity_id
_entity_poly.type
_entity_poly.pdbx_seq_one_letter_code
_entity_poly.pdbx_strand_id
1 'polypeptide(L)'
;MFHLDYLCEKVVSNDNKTRGLMKEKILVIHPDDICSLNRDDFKIIYEGKGYDVVEDVEISDKELRAQINTHDAIVLFWSGGADGLIVWGNDGKPRHLIDDTHVDLLRGKRLLSIGGKEFFQRHGLSGFHTDTIILSGFEACLYDIGDYSDEDVAESLMPLMLAIRDAMELENFVEMKEVIHERYNA
;
A
#
# COMPACT_ATOMS: atom_id res chain seq x y z
N MET A 1 15.29 8.78 -13.56
CA MET A 1 15.17 9.62 -12.35
C MET A 1 13.70 9.87 -12.14
N PHE A 2 13.04 9.02 -11.36
CA PHE A 2 11.60 9.08 -11.15
C PHE A 2 11.27 10.26 -10.20
N HIS A 3 10.44 11.19 -10.66
CA HIS A 3 9.94 12.28 -9.83
C HIS A 3 8.74 11.74 -9.05
N LEU A 4 8.98 11.41 -7.78
CA LEU A 4 7.92 11.05 -6.84
C LEU A 4 7.34 12.34 -6.25
N ASP A 5 6.29 12.87 -6.88
CA ASP A 5 5.49 13.95 -6.29
C ASP A 5 4.61 13.36 -5.17
N TYR A 6 5.15 13.35 -3.95
CA TYR A 6 4.44 12.92 -2.76
C TYR A 6 3.49 14.02 -2.28
N LEU A 7 2.21 13.84 -2.49
CA LEU A 7 1.19 14.64 -1.83
C LEU A 7 0.70 13.92 -0.57
N CYS A 8 1.26 14.32 0.57
CA CYS A 8 0.68 14.05 1.88
C CYS A 8 -0.22 15.25 2.23
N GLU A 9 -1.51 15.20 1.85
CA GLU A 9 -2.48 16.20 2.28
C GLU A 9 -3.16 15.79 3.59
N LYS A 10 -3.05 16.69 4.57
CA LYS A 10 -3.71 16.69 5.88
C LYS A 10 -3.42 15.53 6.81
N VAL A 11 -2.36 15.70 7.57
CA VAL A 11 -2.22 15.07 8.88
C VAL A 11 -3.27 15.68 9.81
N VAL A 12 -4.35 14.95 10.07
CA VAL A 12 -5.18 15.23 11.24
C VAL A 12 -4.44 14.66 12.43
N SER A 13 -3.82 15.52 13.23
CA SER A 13 -3.21 15.13 14.50
C SER A 13 -4.31 14.65 15.45
N ASN A 14 -4.52 13.34 15.49
CA ASN A 14 -5.24 12.74 16.60
C ASN A 14 -4.25 12.61 17.76
N ASP A 15 -4.39 13.49 18.74
CA ASP A 15 -3.73 13.40 20.04
C ASP A 15 -4.20 12.14 20.80
N ASN A 16 -3.69 10.99 20.40
CA ASN A 16 -3.86 9.75 21.16
C ASN A 16 -2.66 9.56 22.12
N LYS A 17 -2.57 10.42 23.11
CA LYS A 17 -1.52 10.42 24.13
C LYS A 17 -1.70 9.39 25.24
N THR A 18 -2.46 8.32 25.06
CA THR A 18 -2.63 7.28 26.09
C THR A 18 -3.03 5.91 25.52
N ARG A 19 -2.28 5.37 24.57
CA ARG A 19 -2.31 3.91 24.32
C ARG A 19 -1.03 3.30 24.90
N GLY A 20 -1.15 2.70 26.10
CA GLY A 20 -0.08 1.92 26.70
C GLY A 20 0.28 0.74 25.81
N LEU A 21 1.56 0.57 25.54
CA LEU A 21 2.38 -0.62 25.25
C LEU A 21 1.75 -1.88 24.57
N MET A 22 0.58 -1.81 23.95
CA MET A 22 0.14 -2.88 23.06
C MET A 22 0.71 -2.63 21.68
N LYS A 23 1.51 -3.56 21.18
CA LYS A 23 2.04 -3.51 19.82
C LYS A 23 0.86 -3.38 18.85
N GLU A 24 0.90 -2.37 17.99
CA GLU A 24 -0.11 -2.13 16.96
C GLU A 24 -0.28 -3.37 16.08
N LYS A 25 -1.53 -3.77 15.82
CA LYS A 25 -1.83 -4.87 14.93
C LYS A 25 -1.89 -4.35 13.50
N ILE A 26 -1.04 -4.89 12.66
CA ILE A 26 -0.91 -4.49 11.26
C ILE A 26 -1.47 -5.60 10.37
N LEU A 27 -2.39 -5.24 9.47
CA LEU A 27 -2.87 -6.08 8.39
C LEU A 27 -2.24 -5.63 7.08
N VAL A 28 -1.65 -6.57 6.37
CA VAL A 28 -1.16 -6.36 5.00
C VAL A 28 -2.16 -6.99 4.03
N ILE A 29 -2.67 -6.22 3.10
CA ILE A 29 -3.52 -6.70 2.01
C ILE A 29 -2.68 -6.65 0.73
N HIS A 30 -2.16 -7.81 0.33
CA HIS A 30 -1.31 -8.00 -0.83
C HIS A 30 -1.80 -9.22 -1.63
N PRO A 31 -2.82 -9.03 -2.47
CA PRO A 31 -3.47 -10.12 -3.20
C PRO A 31 -2.51 -10.87 -4.12
N ASP A 32 -2.65 -12.19 -4.18
CA ASP A 32 -1.88 -13.05 -5.08
C ASP A 32 -2.59 -13.16 -6.43
N ASP A 33 -2.55 -12.12 -7.24
CA ASP A 33 -3.12 -12.13 -8.59
C ASP A 33 -2.13 -11.69 -9.67
N ILE A 34 -2.53 -11.83 -10.94
CA ILE A 34 -1.69 -11.49 -12.09
C ILE A 34 -1.43 -9.99 -12.25
N CYS A 35 -2.22 -9.16 -11.59
CA CYS A 35 -2.12 -7.70 -11.63
C CYS A 35 -1.50 -7.14 -10.35
N SER A 36 -1.28 -7.99 -9.33
CA SER A 36 -0.60 -7.53 -8.13
C SER A 36 0.84 -7.21 -8.46
N LEU A 37 1.27 -6.12 -7.88
CA LEU A 37 2.65 -5.69 -7.79
C LEU A 37 3.55 -6.90 -7.59
N ASN A 38 4.59 -7.06 -8.40
CA ASN A 38 5.50 -8.21 -8.42
C ASN A 38 5.74 -8.69 -6.98
N ARG A 39 4.91 -9.65 -6.56
CA ARG A 39 4.62 -9.95 -5.17
C ARG A 39 5.86 -10.32 -4.38
N ASP A 40 6.76 -11.04 -5.03
CA ASP A 40 7.96 -11.52 -4.36
C ASP A 40 8.93 -10.39 -4.02
N ASP A 41 9.07 -9.40 -4.89
CA ASP A 41 9.93 -8.25 -4.64
C ASP A 41 9.39 -7.36 -3.53
N PHE A 42 8.06 -7.17 -3.48
CA PHE A 42 7.42 -6.34 -2.47
C PHE A 42 7.24 -7.02 -1.10
N LYS A 43 7.37 -8.33 -0.99
CA LYS A 43 7.36 -9.06 0.28
C LYS A 43 8.42 -8.58 1.26
N ILE A 44 9.53 -8.04 0.76
CA ILE A 44 10.59 -7.48 1.60
C ILE A 44 10.08 -6.41 2.58
N ILE A 45 8.96 -5.75 2.26
CA ILE A 45 8.36 -4.71 3.10
C ILE A 45 7.82 -5.30 4.40
N TYR A 46 7.23 -6.50 4.37
CA TYR A 46 6.50 -7.08 5.51
C TYR A 46 6.98 -8.46 5.93
N GLU A 47 7.77 -9.16 5.10
CA GLU A 47 8.25 -10.51 5.42
C GLU A 47 9.07 -10.52 6.72
N GLY A 48 8.80 -11.53 7.56
CA GLY A 48 9.48 -11.70 8.85
C GLY A 48 9.06 -10.71 9.94
N LYS A 49 8.14 -9.78 9.67
CA LYS A 49 7.65 -8.79 10.66
C LYS A 49 6.55 -9.32 11.58
N GLY A 50 5.95 -10.47 11.24
CA GLY A 50 4.85 -11.08 12.01
C GLY A 50 3.54 -10.31 11.92
N TYR A 51 3.29 -9.67 10.77
CA TYR A 51 2.02 -9.06 10.43
C TYR A 51 1.03 -10.10 9.91
N ASP A 52 -0.27 -9.84 10.05
CA ASP A 52 -1.29 -10.64 9.40
C ASP A 52 -1.36 -10.25 7.92
N VAL A 53 -1.43 -11.24 7.03
CA VAL A 53 -1.37 -11.01 5.58
C VAL A 53 -2.58 -11.62 4.89
N VAL A 54 -3.25 -10.86 4.04
CA VAL A 54 -4.32 -11.31 3.13
C VAL A 54 -3.74 -11.37 1.72
N GLU A 55 -3.54 -12.60 1.24
CA GLU A 55 -3.08 -12.90 -0.12
C GLU A 55 -4.19 -13.51 -0.97
N ASP A 56 -5.22 -14.10 -0.30
CA ASP A 56 -6.29 -14.83 -0.96
C ASP A 56 -7.21 -13.87 -1.75
N VAL A 57 -7.15 -14.00 -3.08
CA VAL A 57 -8.02 -13.23 -3.99
C VAL A 57 -9.50 -13.61 -3.87
N GLU A 58 -9.82 -14.78 -3.30
CA GLU A 58 -11.18 -15.26 -3.12
C GLU A 58 -11.71 -15.03 -1.69
N ILE A 59 -10.95 -14.34 -0.85
CA ILE A 59 -11.42 -13.99 0.51
C ILE A 59 -12.82 -13.38 0.45
N SER A 60 -13.71 -13.84 1.30
CA SER A 60 -15.06 -13.29 1.36
C SER A 60 -15.08 -11.86 1.91
N ASP A 61 -16.02 -11.03 1.45
CA ASP A 61 -16.22 -9.67 1.98
C ASP A 61 -16.39 -9.67 3.51
N LYS A 62 -17.11 -10.63 4.05
CA LYS A 62 -17.32 -10.77 5.50
C LYS A 62 -16.00 -11.01 6.25
N GLU A 63 -15.12 -11.88 5.73
CA GLU A 63 -13.83 -12.18 6.35
C GLU A 63 -12.88 -11.00 6.23
N LEU A 64 -12.82 -10.36 5.05
CA LEU A 64 -12.00 -9.18 4.85
C LEU A 64 -12.39 -8.04 5.80
N ARG A 65 -13.70 -7.77 5.95
CA ARG A 65 -14.21 -6.78 6.91
C ARG A 65 -13.86 -7.13 8.34
N ALA A 66 -13.93 -8.41 8.71
CA ALA A 66 -13.52 -8.86 10.05
C ALA A 66 -12.02 -8.64 10.28
N GLN A 67 -11.18 -8.94 9.31
CA GLN A 67 -9.75 -8.68 9.35
C GLN A 67 -9.48 -7.18 9.52
N ILE A 68 -10.04 -6.33 8.63
CA ILE A 68 -9.86 -4.88 8.71
C ILE A 68 -10.28 -4.36 10.09
N ASN A 69 -11.41 -4.80 10.63
CA ASN A 69 -11.92 -4.33 11.92
C ASN A 69 -11.01 -4.65 13.12
N THR A 70 -10.29 -5.76 13.07
CA THR A 70 -9.46 -6.23 14.19
C THR A 70 -8.06 -5.64 14.21
N HIS A 71 -7.69 -4.85 13.19
CA HIS A 71 -6.36 -4.28 13.03
C HIS A 71 -6.37 -2.76 13.21
N ASP A 72 -5.28 -2.22 13.71
CA ASP A 72 -5.10 -0.77 13.96
C ASP A 72 -4.52 -0.06 12.72
N ALA A 73 -3.67 -0.76 11.97
CA ALA A 73 -3.04 -0.27 10.76
C ALA A 73 -3.28 -1.22 9.58
N ILE A 74 -3.41 -0.65 8.38
CA ILE A 74 -3.61 -1.41 7.15
C ILE A 74 -2.56 -0.99 6.12
N VAL A 75 -1.87 -1.96 5.56
CA VAL A 75 -0.97 -1.80 4.42
C VAL A 75 -1.65 -2.35 3.19
N LEU A 76 -1.74 -1.56 2.14
CA LEU A 76 -2.46 -1.87 0.91
C LEU A 76 -1.50 -1.89 -0.27
N PHE A 77 -1.44 -2.99 -0.98
CA PHE A 77 -0.82 -3.09 -2.29
C PHE A 77 -1.90 -2.93 -3.34
N TRP A 78 -1.97 -1.73 -3.91
CA TRP A 78 -3.11 -1.28 -4.67
C TRP A 78 -2.98 -1.57 -6.15
N SER A 79 -3.88 -2.36 -6.68
CA SER A 79 -4.15 -2.50 -8.11
C SER A 79 -5.55 -1.97 -8.41
N GLY A 80 -5.66 -1.02 -9.31
CA GLY A 80 -6.93 -0.37 -9.65
C GLY A 80 -6.88 1.15 -9.53
N GLY A 81 -8.00 1.79 -9.83
CA GLY A 81 -8.15 3.25 -9.86
C GLY A 81 -8.98 3.81 -8.70
N ALA A 82 -9.70 4.89 -8.99
CA ALA A 82 -10.55 5.60 -8.04
C ALA A 82 -11.72 4.76 -7.48
N ASP A 83 -12.12 3.69 -8.16
CA ASP A 83 -13.29 2.88 -7.79
C ASP A 83 -12.97 1.78 -6.78
N GLY A 84 -11.68 1.49 -6.54
CA GLY A 84 -11.28 0.51 -5.54
C GLY A 84 -10.06 -0.33 -5.90
N LEU A 85 -9.68 -1.21 -4.96
CA LEU A 85 -8.67 -2.23 -5.16
C LEU A 85 -9.31 -3.38 -5.95
N ILE A 86 -8.81 -3.61 -7.16
CA ILE A 86 -9.29 -4.65 -8.07
C ILE A 86 -8.32 -5.81 -8.04
N VAL A 87 -8.86 -7.02 -8.01
CA VAL A 87 -8.11 -8.27 -8.11
C VAL A 87 -8.73 -9.17 -9.18
N TRP A 88 -7.93 -10.07 -9.73
CA TRP A 88 -8.40 -11.09 -10.64
C TRP A 88 -8.62 -12.39 -9.89
N GLY A 89 -9.86 -12.84 -9.84
CA GLY A 89 -10.22 -14.11 -9.21
C GLY A 89 -9.71 -15.32 -9.99
N ASN A 90 -9.76 -16.48 -9.35
CA ASN A 90 -9.35 -17.76 -9.95
C ASN A 90 -10.17 -18.13 -11.19
N ASP A 91 -11.35 -17.54 -11.38
CA ASP A 91 -12.18 -17.70 -12.58
C ASP A 91 -11.76 -16.77 -13.74
N GLY A 92 -10.70 -15.99 -13.57
CA GLY A 92 -10.18 -15.05 -14.55
C GLY A 92 -11.03 -13.79 -14.71
N LYS A 93 -11.86 -13.44 -13.71
CA LYS A 93 -12.66 -12.22 -13.74
C LYS A 93 -12.20 -11.20 -12.71
N PRO A 94 -12.23 -9.91 -13.07
CA PRO A 94 -11.93 -8.85 -12.12
C PRO A 94 -13.05 -8.71 -11.09
N ARG A 95 -12.66 -8.46 -9.83
CA ARG A 95 -13.59 -8.11 -8.75
C ARG A 95 -12.98 -7.04 -7.86
N HIS A 96 -13.81 -6.27 -7.18
CA HIS A 96 -13.33 -5.35 -6.16
C HIS A 96 -13.08 -6.11 -4.86
N LEU A 97 -11.86 -6.02 -4.34
CA LEU A 97 -11.51 -6.48 -3.01
C LEU A 97 -11.81 -5.40 -1.97
N ILE A 98 -11.49 -4.14 -2.31
CA ILE A 98 -11.86 -2.96 -1.53
C ILE A 98 -12.57 -1.99 -2.45
N ASP A 99 -13.71 -1.46 -2.01
CA ASP A 99 -14.52 -0.49 -2.71
C ASP A 99 -15.13 0.56 -1.74
N ASP A 100 -16.03 1.39 -2.24
CA ASP A 100 -16.73 2.43 -1.49
C ASP A 100 -17.36 1.92 -0.19
N THR A 101 -17.80 0.66 -0.14
CA THR A 101 -18.45 0.07 1.04
C THR A 101 -17.50 -0.25 2.18
N HIS A 102 -16.18 -0.20 1.93
CA HIS A 102 -15.12 -0.43 2.92
C HIS A 102 -14.59 0.85 3.53
N VAL A 103 -14.94 2.02 2.97
CA VAL A 103 -14.37 3.31 3.36
C VAL A 103 -14.50 3.60 4.85
N ASP A 104 -15.68 3.33 5.42
CA ASP A 104 -15.91 3.59 6.84
C ASP A 104 -15.06 2.69 7.76
N LEU A 105 -14.69 1.49 7.30
CA LEU A 105 -13.81 0.59 8.05
C LEU A 105 -12.35 1.07 8.03
N LEU A 106 -11.96 1.78 6.96
CA LEU A 106 -10.62 2.32 6.80
C LEU A 106 -10.43 3.66 7.54
N ARG A 107 -11.53 4.39 7.79
CA ARG A 107 -11.48 5.67 8.51
C ARG A 107 -10.94 5.49 9.93
N GLY A 108 -10.03 6.37 10.30
CA GLY A 108 -9.43 6.39 11.64
C GLY A 108 -8.37 5.32 11.89
N LYS A 109 -8.06 4.49 10.89
CA LYS A 109 -6.92 3.57 10.93
C LYS A 109 -5.67 4.24 10.38
N ARG A 110 -4.50 3.74 10.76
CA ARG A 110 -3.26 4.12 10.13
C ARG A 110 -3.17 3.39 8.79
N LEU A 111 -3.20 4.14 7.69
CA LEU A 111 -3.20 3.58 6.33
C LEU A 111 -1.86 3.85 5.65
N LEU A 112 -1.30 2.81 5.05
CA LEU A 112 -0.18 2.89 4.13
C LEU A 112 -0.59 2.20 2.84
N SER A 113 -0.55 2.91 1.71
CA SER A 113 -0.91 2.34 0.41
C SER A 113 0.19 2.54 -0.61
N ILE A 114 0.56 1.45 -1.25
CA ILE A 114 1.42 1.47 -2.42
C ILE A 114 0.49 1.55 -3.63
N GLY A 115 0.34 2.75 -4.18
CA GLY A 115 -0.71 3.11 -5.14
C GLY A 115 -2.00 3.59 -4.48
N GLY A 116 -3.07 3.71 -5.28
CA GLY A 116 -4.42 4.01 -4.80
C GLY A 116 -4.73 5.47 -4.47
N LYS A 117 -3.84 6.40 -4.81
CA LYS A 117 -4.00 7.85 -4.53
C LYS A 117 -5.39 8.38 -4.85
N GLU A 118 -5.93 8.05 -6.01
CA GLU A 118 -7.23 8.55 -6.46
C GLU A 118 -8.38 8.10 -5.55
N PHE A 119 -8.36 6.85 -5.09
CA PHE A 119 -9.35 6.33 -4.15
C PHE A 119 -9.26 7.05 -2.80
N PHE A 120 -8.05 7.23 -2.28
CA PHE A 120 -7.81 7.94 -1.01
C PHE A 120 -8.30 9.38 -1.08
N GLN A 121 -7.99 10.10 -2.15
CA GLN A 121 -8.43 11.49 -2.37
C GLN A 121 -9.95 11.59 -2.50
N ARG A 122 -10.55 10.74 -3.33
CA ARG A 122 -12.01 10.69 -3.55
C ARG A 122 -12.78 10.52 -2.25
N HIS A 123 -12.30 9.69 -1.34
CA HIS A 123 -12.97 9.36 -0.09
C HIS A 123 -12.48 10.14 1.12
N GLY A 124 -11.51 11.04 0.95
CA GLY A 124 -10.93 11.81 2.04
C GLY A 124 -10.29 10.93 3.12
N LEU A 125 -9.68 9.80 2.71
CA LEU A 125 -8.92 8.94 3.59
C LEU A 125 -7.56 9.55 3.88
N SER A 126 -7.18 9.57 5.15
CA SER A 126 -5.87 10.04 5.58
C SER A 126 -4.90 8.87 5.69
N GLY A 127 -3.68 9.04 5.19
CA GLY A 127 -2.67 8.00 5.25
C GLY A 127 -1.47 8.35 4.37
N PHE A 128 -0.46 7.50 4.41
CA PHE A 128 0.61 7.53 3.41
C PHE A 128 0.13 6.77 2.17
N HIS A 129 0.24 7.35 1.01
CA HIS A 129 0.01 6.67 -0.26
C HIS A 129 1.00 7.15 -1.31
N THR A 130 1.42 6.23 -2.15
CA THR A 130 2.21 6.58 -3.34
C THR A 130 1.27 6.92 -4.49
N ASP A 131 1.79 7.64 -5.46
CA ASP A 131 1.18 7.78 -6.78
C ASP A 131 1.38 6.48 -7.59
N THR A 132 1.17 6.53 -8.89
CA THR A 132 1.46 5.42 -9.79
C THR A 132 2.93 5.02 -9.66
N ILE A 133 3.19 3.75 -9.39
CA ILE A 133 4.53 3.17 -9.41
C ILE A 133 4.63 2.33 -10.67
N ILE A 134 5.69 2.50 -11.41
CA ILE A 134 6.02 1.65 -12.56
C ILE A 134 6.60 0.34 -12.02
N LEU A 135 6.03 -0.78 -12.41
CA LEU A 135 6.28 -2.08 -11.81
C LEU A 135 6.93 -3.10 -12.76
N SER A 136 6.93 -2.77 -14.05
CA SER A 136 7.50 -3.64 -15.07
C SER A 136 8.12 -2.84 -16.19
N GLY A 137 9.03 -3.45 -16.94
CA GLY A 137 9.58 -2.89 -18.15
C GLY A 137 8.51 -2.60 -19.19
N PHE A 138 7.47 -3.44 -19.26
CA PHE A 138 6.32 -3.21 -20.14
C PHE A 138 5.58 -1.90 -19.79
N GLU A 139 5.34 -1.65 -18.51
CA GLU A 139 4.72 -0.37 -18.06
C GLU A 139 5.64 0.81 -18.34
N ALA A 140 6.95 0.68 -18.10
CA ALA A 140 7.92 1.72 -18.42
C ALA A 140 7.88 2.09 -19.89
N CYS A 141 7.79 1.10 -20.78
CA CYS A 141 7.62 1.30 -22.22
C CYS A 141 6.27 1.93 -22.55
N LEU A 142 5.18 1.47 -21.93
CA LEU A 142 3.81 1.98 -22.15
C LEU A 142 3.68 3.47 -21.80
N TYR A 143 4.36 3.91 -20.74
CA TYR A 143 4.37 5.31 -20.30
C TYR A 143 5.50 6.14 -20.94
N ASP A 144 6.18 5.62 -21.97
CA ASP A 144 7.26 6.31 -22.71
C ASP A 144 8.43 6.76 -21.80
N ILE A 145 8.70 5.99 -20.73
CA ILE A 145 9.77 6.28 -19.76
C ILE A 145 11.10 5.74 -20.27
N GLY A 146 11.09 4.59 -20.95
CA GLY A 146 12.26 3.96 -21.52
C GLY A 146 12.10 2.45 -21.73
N ASP A 147 13.11 1.84 -22.31
CA ASP A 147 13.20 0.40 -22.56
C ASP A 147 14.00 -0.22 -21.39
N TYR A 148 13.28 -0.65 -20.36
CA TYR A 148 13.84 -1.28 -19.17
C TYR A 148 13.37 -2.72 -19.06
N SER A 149 14.21 -3.60 -18.54
CA SER A 149 13.78 -4.94 -18.12
C SER A 149 13.00 -4.89 -16.81
N ASP A 150 12.23 -5.93 -16.50
CA ASP A 150 11.56 -6.05 -15.20
C ASP A 150 12.58 -6.07 -14.04
N GLU A 151 13.78 -6.63 -14.26
CA GLU A 151 14.87 -6.65 -13.30
C GLU A 151 15.41 -5.23 -13.02
N ASP A 152 15.60 -4.41 -14.07
CA ASP A 152 16.01 -3.00 -13.90
C ASP A 152 14.98 -2.21 -13.10
N VAL A 153 13.69 -2.44 -13.35
CA VAL A 153 12.60 -1.79 -12.62
C VAL A 153 12.58 -2.23 -11.14
N ALA A 154 12.69 -3.54 -10.87
CA ALA A 154 12.73 -4.07 -9.51
C ALA A 154 13.94 -3.53 -8.73
N GLU A 155 15.13 -3.50 -9.35
CA GLU A 155 16.33 -2.93 -8.73
C GLU A 155 16.16 -1.44 -8.40
N SER A 156 15.52 -0.68 -9.29
CA SER A 156 15.26 0.76 -9.08
C SER A 156 14.27 1.04 -7.94
N LEU A 157 13.34 0.11 -7.67
CA LEU A 157 12.35 0.22 -6.60
C LEU A 157 12.87 -0.24 -5.24
N MET A 158 13.93 -1.04 -5.19
CA MET A 158 14.47 -1.61 -3.96
C MET A 158 14.74 -0.58 -2.86
N PRO A 159 15.39 0.58 -3.14
CA PRO A 159 15.60 1.60 -2.12
C PRO A 159 14.31 2.14 -1.52
N LEU A 160 13.26 2.33 -2.34
CA LEU A 160 11.95 2.77 -1.89
C LEU A 160 11.29 1.71 -1.00
N MET A 161 11.32 0.45 -1.41
CA MET A 161 10.75 -0.66 -0.63
C MET A 161 11.41 -0.81 0.74
N LEU A 162 12.74 -0.70 0.79
CA LEU A 162 13.48 -0.74 2.06
C LEU A 162 13.15 0.47 2.94
N ALA A 163 13.02 1.65 2.36
CA ALA A 163 12.63 2.85 3.09
C ALA A 163 11.20 2.73 3.67
N ILE A 164 10.25 2.21 2.88
CA ILE A 164 8.88 1.93 3.34
C ILE A 164 8.90 0.91 4.48
N ARG A 165 9.63 -0.21 4.33
CA ARG A 165 9.76 -1.24 5.37
C ARG A 165 10.21 -0.66 6.70
N ASP A 166 11.25 0.16 6.67
CA ASP A 166 11.81 0.74 7.88
C ASP A 166 10.88 1.81 8.48
N ALA A 167 10.17 2.54 7.63
CA ALA A 167 9.20 3.54 8.06
C ALA A 167 7.91 2.95 8.64
N MET A 168 7.57 1.69 8.30
CA MET A 168 6.35 1.03 8.83
C MET A 168 6.34 0.88 10.35
N GLU A 169 7.49 0.90 10.99
CA GLU A 169 7.61 0.83 12.46
C GLU A 169 7.37 2.19 13.14
N LEU A 170 7.27 3.27 12.36
CA LEU A 170 6.99 4.61 12.86
C LEU A 170 5.49 4.83 12.97
N GLU A 171 5.04 5.36 14.12
CA GLU A 171 3.62 5.66 14.36
C GLU A 171 3.17 6.96 13.70
N ASN A 172 4.10 7.82 13.29
CA ASN A 172 3.84 9.16 12.78
C ASN A 172 4.09 9.22 11.26
N PHE A 173 3.05 9.52 10.49
CA PHE A 173 3.13 9.63 9.02
C PHE A 173 4.08 10.73 8.52
N VAL A 174 4.24 11.82 9.26
CA VAL A 174 5.19 12.89 8.90
C VAL A 174 6.61 12.34 8.97
N GLU A 175 6.93 11.65 10.06
CA GLU A 175 8.21 10.99 10.27
C GLU A 175 8.46 9.88 9.26
N MET A 176 7.43 9.07 8.93
CA MET A 176 7.50 8.08 7.86
C MET A 176 7.89 8.72 6.53
N LYS A 177 7.23 9.80 6.16
CA LYS A 177 7.50 10.53 4.92
C LYS A 177 8.93 11.06 4.88
N GLU A 178 9.41 11.65 5.97
CA GLU A 178 10.77 12.16 6.08
C GLU A 178 11.79 11.04 5.91
N VAL A 179 11.62 9.92 6.61
CA VAL A 179 12.52 8.76 6.51
C VAL A 179 12.52 8.17 5.10
N ILE A 180 11.36 8.02 4.46
CA ILE A 180 11.28 7.52 3.09
C ILE A 180 11.99 8.48 2.13
N HIS A 181 11.73 9.78 2.27
CA HIS A 181 12.35 10.79 1.42
C HIS A 181 13.88 10.83 1.57
N GLU A 182 14.38 10.81 2.79
CA GLU A 182 15.82 10.84 3.07
C GLU A 182 16.51 9.61 2.52
N ARG A 183 15.95 8.41 2.72
CA ARG A 183 16.57 7.16 2.29
C ARG A 183 16.46 6.90 0.81
N TYR A 184 15.38 7.34 0.18
CA TYR A 184 15.20 7.17 -1.26
C TYR A 184 16.07 8.12 -2.08
N ASN A 185 16.39 9.31 -1.55
CA ASN A 185 17.24 10.29 -2.24
C ASN A 185 18.72 10.22 -1.81
N ALA A 186 19.11 9.27 -0.96
CA ALA A 186 20.49 9.06 -0.54
C ALA A 186 21.27 8.20 -1.53
#